data_23fc1a9d3a395ef5d7cb6595d8e90806
#
_entry.id   23fc1a9d3a395ef5d7cb6595d8e90806
#
_cell.length_a   1.000
_cell.length_b   1.000
_cell.length_c   1.000
_cell.angle_alpha   90.00
_cell.angle_beta   90.00
_cell.angle_gamma   90.00
#
_symmetry.space_group_name_H-M   'P 1'
#
loop_
_entity.id
_entity.type
_entity.pdbx_description
1 polymer ?
#
loop_
_entity_poly.entity_id
_entity_poly.type
_entity_poly.pdbx_seq_one_letter_code
_entity_poly.pdbx_strand_id
1 'polypeptide(L)'
;MIPVICIAFLLLDSQPAYAYIGPGAGFAFLTSFLMLFLSFFMAFFTLLTWPIRVFFRFFKRRAALANAKTDRVVILGLDGLEPSIVEPLMKAGKLPNLQKLAGQGSYSHLQTTYPALSPVAWSSFATGSNPGKHNIFDFLSRDRRSYLPELSSSKVGGAKRTLKLGSLQIPLGKPRIAFLRRSQSFWKILGDHGIFSHVLRVPITFPPEKFNGALLSAMCAPDLWGTQGTFSYFTSETAVDPLKT
;
A
#
# COMPACT_ATOMS: atom_id res chain seq x y z
N MET A 1 46.83 1.60 31.83
CA MET A 1 46.51 1.40 33.28
C MET A 1 45.55 2.45 33.85
N ILE A 2 45.57 3.69 33.37
CA ILE A 2 44.72 4.80 33.92
C ILE A 2 43.21 4.57 33.72
N PRO A 3 42.68 4.02 32.59
CA PRO A 3 41.23 3.89 32.42
C PRO A 3 40.57 2.80 33.31
N VAL A 4 41.33 1.79 33.71
CA VAL A 4 40.82 0.71 34.59
C VAL A 4 40.63 1.17 36.01
N ILE A 5 41.51 2.06 36.48
CA ILE A 5 41.45 2.66 37.82
C ILE A 5 40.24 3.62 37.92
N CYS A 6 39.93 4.39 36.87
CA CYS A 6 38.75 5.25 36.83
C CYS A 6 37.44 4.46 36.88
N ILE A 7 37.35 3.33 36.20
CA ILE A 7 36.18 2.46 36.23
C ILE A 7 36.00 1.79 37.60
N ALA A 8 37.12 1.40 38.26
CA ALA A 8 37.10 0.86 39.62
C ALA A 8 36.63 1.90 40.64
N PHE A 9 37.01 3.16 40.50
CA PHE A 9 36.58 4.24 41.39
C PHE A 9 35.08 4.59 41.23
N LEU A 10 34.55 4.49 40.00
CA LEU A 10 33.11 4.67 39.73
C LEU A 10 32.22 3.55 40.29
N LEU A 11 32.81 2.37 40.52
CA LEU A 11 32.07 1.22 41.07
C LEU A 11 32.12 1.17 42.60
N LEU A 12 33.01 1.94 43.25
CA LEU A 12 33.16 1.93 44.69
C LEU A 12 32.33 3.00 45.43
N ASP A 13 31.79 3.97 44.69
CA ASP A 13 30.95 5.03 45.29
C ASP A 13 29.45 4.79 44.93
N SER A 14 28.99 3.58 45.23
CA SER A 14 27.55 3.27 45.16
C SER A 14 26.85 3.75 46.42
N GLN A 15 26.61 5.04 46.49
CA GLN A 15 25.61 5.57 47.43
C GLN A 15 24.28 4.94 47.07
N PRO A 16 23.53 4.35 48.02
CA PRO A 16 22.19 3.85 47.74
C PRO A 16 21.30 5.04 47.34
N ALA A 17 21.16 5.26 46.02
CA ALA A 17 20.22 6.23 45.51
C ALA A 17 18.83 5.70 45.80
N TYR A 18 18.20 6.17 46.86
CA TYR A 18 16.76 5.98 47.09
C TYR A 18 16.00 6.78 45.99
N ALA A 19 15.82 6.16 44.84
CA ALA A 19 14.97 6.70 43.79
C ALA A 19 13.54 6.69 44.32
N TYR A 20 13.03 7.84 44.73
CA TYR A 20 11.62 8.02 45.06
C TYR A 20 10.80 7.83 43.78
N ILE A 21 10.22 6.67 43.65
CA ILE A 21 9.24 6.37 42.58
C ILE A 21 7.94 7.05 42.99
N GLY A 22 7.74 8.28 42.51
CA GLY A 22 6.46 8.99 42.74
C GLY A 22 5.28 8.24 42.12
N PRO A 23 4.05 8.47 42.58
CA PRO A 23 2.83 7.77 42.12
C PRO A 23 2.67 7.75 40.60
N GLY A 24 3.11 8.80 39.90
CA GLY A 24 3.07 8.89 38.43
C GLY A 24 4.00 7.90 37.73
N ALA A 25 5.17 7.65 38.28
CA ALA A 25 6.11 6.67 37.72
C ALA A 25 5.60 5.23 37.90
N GLY A 26 4.91 4.93 39.00
CA GLY A 26 4.24 3.65 39.21
C GLY A 26 3.16 3.37 38.18
N PHE A 27 2.33 4.38 37.84
CA PHE A 27 1.33 4.26 36.78
C PHE A 27 1.99 4.09 35.40
N ALA A 28 3.06 4.80 35.08
CA ALA A 28 3.78 4.65 33.82
C ALA A 28 4.40 3.24 33.71
N PHE A 29 4.96 2.71 34.80
CA PHE A 29 5.51 1.36 34.83
C PHE A 29 4.41 0.30 34.63
N LEU A 30 3.29 0.41 35.33
CA LEU A 30 2.16 -0.53 35.23
C LEU A 30 1.58 -0.54 33.82
N THR A 31 1.35 0.64 33.20
CA THR A 31 0.84 0.74 31.83
C THR A 31 1.81 0.18 30.81
N SER A 32 3.11 0.44 30.96
CA SER A 32 4.14 -0.11 30.06
C SER A 32 4.25 -1.62 30.19
N PHE A 33 4.21 -2.15 31.42
CA PHE A 33 4.19 -3.58 31.69
C PHE A 33 2.96 -4.25 31.08
N LEU A 34 1.78 -3.68 31.26
CA LEU A 34 0.53 -4.20 30.68
C LEU A 34 0.59 -4.22 29.14
N MET A 35 1.13 -3.16 28.52
CA MET A 35 1.30 -3.08 27.06
C MET A 35 2.28 -4.14 26.56
N LEU A 36 3.42 -4.34 27.22
CA LEU A 36 4.39 -5.38 26.89
C LEU A 36 3.78 -6.79 27.05
N PHE A 37 3.08 -7.02 28.14
CA PHE A 37 2.41 -8.29 28.43
C PHE A 37 1.36 -8.60 27.35
N LEU A 38 0.49 -7.64 27.03
CA LEU A 38 -0.51 -7.79 25.99
C LEU A 38 0.11 -8.04 24.61
N SER A 39 1.19 -7.32 24.29
CA SER A 39 1.95 -7.49 23.04
C SER A 39 2.59 -8.87 22.95
N PHE A 40 3.16 -9.36 24.04
CA PHE A 40 3.71 -10.72 24.14
C PHE A 40 2.64 -11.79 23.89
N PHE A 41 1.49 -11.67 24.53
CA PHE A 41 0.37 -12.61 24.31
C PHE A 41 -0.15 -12.57 22.87
N MET A 42 -0.29 -11.38 22.30
CA MET A 42 -0.70 -11.23 20.90
C MET A 42 0.31 -11.87 19.93
N ALA A 43 1.60 -11.69 20.18
CA ALA A 43 2.67 -12.32 19.40
C ALA A 43 2.65 -13.85 19.57
N PHE A 44 2.52 -14.33 20.81
CA PHE A 44 2.43 -15.76 21.14
C PHE A 44 1.24 -16.44 20.44
N PHE A 45 0.04 -15.88 20.54
CA PHE A 45 -1.15 -16.40 19.86
C PHE A 45 -1.00 -16.34 18.33
N THR A 46 -0.36 -15.30 17.80
CA THR A 46 -0.08 -15.21 16.37
C THR A 46 0.86 -16.32 15.92
N LEU A 47 1.91 -16.58 16.69
CA LEU A 47 2.88 -17.65 16.43
C LEU A 47 2.20 -19.03 16.53
N LEU A 48 1.38 -19.25 17.56
CA LEU A 48 0.68 -20.51 17.76
C LEU A 48 -0.34 -20.81 16.64
N THR A 49 -1.03 -19.78 16.17
CA THR A 49 -2.03 -19.94 15.09
C THR A 49 -1.42 -19.94 13.69
N TRP A 50 -0.14 -19.54 13.56
CA TRP A 50 0.55 -19.47 12.26
C TRP A 50 0.62 -20.82 11.53
N PRO A 51 1.05 -21.95 12.14
CA PRO A 51 1.11 -23.24 11.44
C PRO A 51 -0.27 -23.72 10.99
N ILE A 52 -1.32 -23.49 11.79
CA ILE A 52 -2.69 -23.83 11.45
C ILE A 52 -3.14 -23.05 10.21
N ARG A 53 -2.85 -21.75 10.17
CA ARG A 53 -3.16 -20.91 9.00
C ARG A 53 -2.38 -21.33 7.74
N VAL A 54 -1.10 -21.72 7.91
CA VAL A 54 -0.28 -22.22 6.79
C VAL A 54 -0.84 -23.55 6.27
N PHE A 55 -1.24 -24.45 7.16
CA PHE A 55 -1.84 -25.72 6.82
C PHE A 55 -3.12 -25.55 5.99
N PHE A 56 -4.08 -24.75 6.46
CA PHE A 56 -5.30 -24.48 5.69
C PHE A 56 -5.04 -23.78 4.35
N ARG A 57 -4.06 -22.88 4.27
CA ARG A 57 -3.65 -22.24 3.02
C ARG A 57 -3.08 -23.24 2.03
N PHE A 58 -2.28 -24.20 2.52
CA PHE A 58 -1.68 -25.24 1.68
C PHE A 58 -2.76 -26.10 1.00
N PHE A 59 -3.78 -26.54 1.73
CA PHE A 59 -4.86 -27.31 1.16
C PHE A 59 -5.72 -26.52 0.18
N LYS A 60 -6.08 -25.28 0.51
CA LYS A 60 -6.79 -24.39 -0.41
C LYS A 60 -6.01 -24.17 -1.71
N ARG A 61 -4.70 -23.93 -1.61
CA ARG A 61 -3.83 -23.75 -2.77
C ARG A 61 -3.79 -25.03 -3.63
N ARG A 62 -3.63 -26.20 -3.01
CA ARG A 62 -3.56 -27.47 -3.73
C ARG A 62 -4.87 -27.75 -4.47
N ALA A 63 -6.00 -27.51 -3.85
CA ALA A 63 -7.31 -27.66 -4.52
C ALA A 63 -7.49 -26.67 -5.69
N ALA A 64 -7.05 -25.42 -5.53
CA ALA A 64 -7.13 -24.42 -6.59
C ALA A 64 -6.23 -24.74 -7.79
N LEU A 65 -5.04 -25.33 -7.54
CA LEU A 65 -4.07 -25.67 -8.58
C LEU A 65 -4.35 -27.01 -9.26
N ALA A 66 -5.18 -27.88 -8.68
CA ALA A 66 -5.45 -29.21 -9.23
C ALA A 66 -6.01 -29.18 -10.66
N ASN A 67 -6.77 -28.11 -11.01
CA ASN A 67 -7.35 -27.91 -12.33
C ASN A 67 -6.74 -26.74 -13.10
N ALA A 68 -5.63 -26.19 -12.62
CA ALA A 68 -4.97 -25.05 -13.25
C ALA A 68 -4.30 -25.48 -14.57
N LYS A 69 -4.57 -24.74 -15.64
CA LYS A 69 -3.95 -24.97 -16.97
C LYS A 69 -2.54 -24.36 -17.06
N THR A 70 -2.17 -23.51 -16.11
CA THR A 70 -0.87 -22.81 -16.08
C THR A 70 -0.37 -22.70 -14.63
N ASP A 71 0.94 -22.84 -14.46
CA ASP A 71 1.58 -22.74 -13.13
C ASP A 71 1.80 -21.29 -12.70
N ARG A 72 1.98 -20.39 -13.67
CA ARG A 72 2.29 -18.99 -13.42
C ARG A 72 1.75 -18.10 -14.53
N VAL A 73 1.17 -16.97 -14.12
CA VAL A 73 0.81 -15.85 -15.02
C VAL A 73 1.58 -14.62 -14.57
N VAL A 74 2.25 -13.95 -15.51
CA VAL A 74 2.93 -12.67 -15.29
C VAL A 74 2.24 -11.62 -16.15
N ILE A 75 1.75 -10.57 -15.54
CA ILE A 75 1.12 -9.46 -16.23
C ILE A 75 2.03 -8.24 -16.04
N LEU A 76 2.59 -7.74 -17.15
CA LEU A 76 3.36 -6.51 -17.18
C LEU A 76 2.47 -5.41 -17.79
N GLY A 77 2.01 -4.50 -16.96
CA GLY A 77 1.22 -3.35 -17.38
C GLY A 77 2.12 -2.13 -17.62
N LEU A 78 2.02 -1.54 -18.80
CA LEU A 78 2.71 -0.30 -19.16
C LEU A 78 1.65 0.77 -19.40
N ASP A 79 1.72 1.84 -18.60
CA ASP A 79 0.80 2.97 -18.75
C ASP A 79 1.17 3.80 -19.98
N GLY A 80 0.17 4.24 -20.75
CA GLY A 80 0.38 5.05 -21.93
C GLY A 80 1.07 4.33 -23.11
N LEU A 81 1.07 3.01 -23.14
CA LEU A 81 1.65 2.24 -24.26
C LEU A 81 0.76 2.35 -25.50
N GLU A 82 1.15 3.24 -26.42
CA GLU A 82 0.38 3.58 -27.62
C GLU A 82 0.81 2.74 -28.82
N PRO A 83 -0.09 1.94 -29.44
CA PRO A 83 0.25 1.07 -30.56
C PRO A 83 0.79 1.82 -31.79
N SER A 84 0.29 3.03 -32.08
CA SER A 84 0.74 3.85 -33.19
C SER A 84 2.20 4.28 -33.09
N ILE A 85 2.76 4.26 -31.87
CA ILE A 85 4.18 4.53 -31.61
C ILE A 85 4.97 3.22 -31.57
N VAL A 86 4.43 2.21 -30.90
CA VAL A 86 5.12 0.94 -30.66
C VAL A 86 5.34 0.14 -31.95
N GLU A 87 4.34 0.06 -32.81
CA GLU A 87 4.40 -0.74 -34.05
C GLU A 87 5.48 -0.27 -35.02
N PRO A 88 5.59 1.03 -35.36
CA PRO A 88 6.68 1.52 -36.19
C PRO A 88 8.05 1.24 -35.58
N LEU A 89 8.18 1.37 -34.26
CA LEU A 89 9.46 1.12 -33.58
C LEU A 89 9.81 -0.38 -33.58
N MET A 90 8.84 -1.28 -33.45
CA MET A 90 9.05 -2.73 -33.62
C MET A 90 9.49 -3.05 -35.05
N LYS A 91 8.80 -2.51 -36.05
CA LYS A 91 9.15 -2.69 -37.48
C LYS A 91 10.54 -2.15 -37.81
N ALA A 92 10.95 -1.07 -37.18
CA ALA A 92 12.28 -0.48 -37.32
C ALA A 92 13.38 -1.23 -36.53
N GLY A 93 13.06 -2.32 -35.82
CA GLY A 93 13.99 -3.07 -34.99
C GLY A 93 14.44 -2.37 -33.71
N LYS A 94 13.82 -1.24 -33.35
CA LYS A 94 14.17 -0.47 -32.13
C LYS A 94 13.58 -1.08 -30.84
N LEU A 95 12.60 -1.98 -30.98
CA LEU A 95 11.99 -2.70 -29.86
C LEU A 95 12.09 -4.22 -30.07
N PRO A 96 13.30 -4.81 -30.11
CA PRO A 96 13.49 -6.21 -30.51
C PRO A 96 12.84 -7.21 -29.55
N ASN A 97 12.78 -6.89 -28.26
CA ASN A 97 12.17 -7.77 -27.27
C ASN A 97 10.63 -7.80 -27.40
N LEU A 98 9.98 -6.67 -27.65
CA LEU A 98 8.54 -6.64 -27.92
C LEU A 98 8.21 -7.32 -29.23
N GLN A 99 9.00 -7.12 -30.27
CA GLN A 99 8.86 -7.80 -31.56
C GLN A 99 8.98 -9.33 -31.39
N LYS A 100 9.96 -9.80 -30.62
CA LYS A 100 10.14 -11.22 -30.31
C LYS A 100 8.91 -11.79 -29.56
N LEU A 101 8.41 -11.08 -28.56
CA LEU A 101 7.20 -11.51 -27.83
C LEU A 101 5.95 -11.56 -28.74
N ALA A 102 5.78 -10.56 -29.59
CA ALA A 102 4.68 -10.55 -30.58
C ALA A 102 4.75 -11.72 -31.56
N GLY A 103 5.96 -12.13 -31.95
CA GLY A 103 6.16 -13.29 -32.83
C GLY A 103 6.03 -14.65 -32.14
N GLN A 104 6.20 -14.72 -30.82
CA GLN A 104 6.07 -15.94 -30.03
C GLN A 104 4.64 -16.16 -29.48
N GLY A 105 3.83 -15.12 -29.47
CA GLY A 105 2.48 -15.11 -28.92
C GLY A 105 1.47 -14.42 -29.86
N SER A 106 0.49 -13.80 -29.25
CA SER A 106 -0.52 -13.01 -29.95
C SER A 106 -0.33 -11.53 -29.63
N TYR A 107 -0.38 -10.69 -30.66
CA TYR A 107 -0.41 -9.24 -30.53
C TYR A 107 -1.73 -8.68 -31.01
N SER A 108 -2.36 -7.84 -30.22
CA SER A 108 -3.61 -7.17 -30.58
C SER A 108 -3.73 -5.83 -29.87
N HIS A 109 -4.45 -4.90 -30.47
CA HIS A 109 -4.78 -3.63 -29.83
C HIS A 109 -5.78 -3.85 -28.72
N LEU A 110 -5.54 -3.25 -27.56
CA LEU A 110 -6.49 -3.18 -26.46
C LEU A 110 -7.18 -1.82 -26.47
N GLN A 111 -8.49 -1.83 -26.64
CA GLN A 111 -9.28 -0.61 -26.59
C GLN A 111 -9.32 -0.06 -25.17
N THR A 112 -9.07 1.26 -25.03
CA THR A 112 -9.12 1.92 -23.72
C THR A 112 -10.56 2.16 -23.24
N THR A 113 -10.68 2.67 -22.02
CA THR A 113 -11.96 3.01 -21.38
C THR A 113 -12.44 4.41 -21.78
N TYR A 114 -13.71 4.69 -21.49
CA TYR A 114 -14.25 6.05 -21.55
C TYR A 114 -14.63 6.49 -20.12
N PRO A 115 -14.02 7.63 -19.63
CA PRO A 115 -12.93 8.41 -20.27
C PRO A 115 -11.61 7.64 -20.33
N ALA A 116 -10.73 8.02 -21.29
CA ALA A 116 -9.42 7.44 -21.51
C ALA A 116 -8.39 8.01 -20.52
N LEU A 117 -8.57 7.74 -19.25
CA LEU A 117 -7.72 8.21 -18.16
C LEU A 117 -7.14 7.04 -17.37
N SER A 118 -5.89 7.17 -16.93
CA SER A 118 -5.17 6.12 -16.21
C SER A 118 -5.97 5.56 -15.00
N PRO A 119 -6.56 6.36 -14.10
CA PRO A 119 -7.32 5.81 -12.97
C PRO A 119 -8.53 4.98 -13.40
N VAL A 120 -9.15 5.34 -14.50
CA VAL A 120 -10.32 4.64 -15.06
C VAL A 120 -9.90 3.33 -15.71
N ALA A 121 -8.89 3.37 -16.57
CA ALA A 121 -8.36 2.20 -17.27
C ALA A 121 -7.81 1.15 -16.29
N TRP A 122 -7.00 1.57 -15.32
CA TRP A 122 -6.45 0.66 -14.30
C TRP A 122 -7.51 0.11 -13.35
N SER A 123 -8.57 0.88 -13.06
CA SER A 123 -9.70 0.38 -12.28
C SER A 123 -10.51 -0.65 -13.05
N SER A 124 -10.73 -0.43 -14.34
CA SER A 124 -11.38 -1.39 -15.24
C SER A 124 -10.54 -2.66 -15.39
N PHE A 125 -9.24 -2.53 -15.59
CA PHE A 125 -8.31 -3.67 -15.59
C PHE A 125 -8.39 -4.48 -14.30
N ALA A 126 -8.30 -3.81 -13.15
CA ALA A 126 -8.30 -4.46 -11.85
C ALA A 126 -9.60 -5.22 -11.53
N THR A 127 -10.74 -4.73 -12.02
CA THR A 127 -12.07 -5.23 -11.64
C THR A 127 -12.82 -5.96 -12.75
N GLY A 128 -12.34 -5.89 -14.00
CA GLY A 128 -13.06 -6.43 -15.16
C GLY A 128 -14.42 -5.76 -15.36
N SER A 129 -14.61 -4.52 -14.91
CA SER A 129 -15.89 -3.80 -14.99
C SER A 129 -15.69 -2.37 -15.50
N ASN A 130 -16.76 -1.79 -16.05
CA ASN A 130 -16.75 -0.44 -16.60
C ASN A 130 -16.83 0.64 -15.49
N PRO A 131 -16.57 1.92 -15.80
CA PRO A 131 -16.61 3.04 -14.86
C PRO A 131 -17.91 3.17 -14.08
N GLY A 132 -19.04 2.94 -14.72
CA GLY A 132 -20.36 2.97 -14.07
C GLY A 132 -20.49 1.98 -12.91
N LYS A 133 -19.77 0.84 -12.99
CA LYS A 133 -19.80 -0.20 -11.97
C LYS A 133 -18.70 -0.02 -10.90
N HIS A 134 -17.46 0.31 -11.31
CA HIS A 134 -16.38 0.51 -10.33
C HIS A 134 -16.32 1.93 -9.75
N ASN A 135 -17.09 2.88 -10.27
CA ASN A 135 -17.27 4.24 -9.74
C ASN A 135 -16.00 5.13 -9.77
N ILE A 136 -15.06 4.87 -10.67
CA ILE A 136 -13.90 5.72 -10.90
C ILE A 136 -14.02 6.29 -12.31
N PHE A 137 -14.14 7.62 -12.43
CA PHE A 137 -14.30 8.33 -13.69
C PHE A 137 -13.17 9.29 -13.99
N ASP A 138 -12.38 9.66 -12.96
CA ASP A 138 -11.27 10.60 -13.05
C ASP A 138 -10.35 10.41 -11.81
N PHE A 139 -9.23 11.13 -11.75
CA PHE A 139 -8.42 11.28 -10.54
C PHE A 139 -9.19 11.95 -9.40
N LEU A 140 -10.00 12.91 -9.73
CA LEU A 140 -10.79 13.70 -8.80
C LEU A 140 -12.28 13.45 -9.01
N SER A 141 -12.99 13.49 -7.91
CA SER A 141 -14.45 13.57 -7.88
C SER A 141 -14.87 14.82 -7.12
N ARG A 142 -16.12 15.22 -7.25
CA ARG A 142 -16.67 16.37 -6.55
C ARG A 142 -17.45 15.89 -5.32
N ASP A 143 -17.08 16.38 -4.14
CA ASP A 143 -17.92 16.18 -2.96
C ASP A 143 -19.26 16.87 -3.17
N ARG A 144 -20.35 16.11 -3.05
CA ARG A 144 -21.72 16.63 -3.28
C ARG A 144 -22.18 17.64 -2.24
N ARG A 145 -21.52 17.72 -1.09
CA ARG A 145 -21.90 18.62 0.01
C ARG A 145 -21.17 19.93 -0.05
N SER A 146 -19.84 19.87 -0.20
CA SER A 146 -18.97 21.05 -0.22
C SER A 146 -18.70 21.57 -1.63
N TYR A 147 -18.99 20.77 -2.67
CA TYR A 147 -18.65 21.01 -4.06
C TYR A 147 -17.13 21.12 -4.34
N LEU A 148 -16.32 20.81 -3.34
CA LEU A 148 -14.86 20.80 -3.47
C LEU A 148 -14.36 19.52 -4.15
N PRO A 149 -13.21 19.59 -4.84
CA PRO A 149 -12.59 18.40 -5.41
C PRO A 149 -12.08 17.48 -4.28
N GLU A 150 -12.31 16.18 -4.43
CA GLU A 150 -11.76 15.13 -3.57
C GLU A 150 -11.18 14.01 -4.44
N LEU A 151 -10.25 13.21 -3.91
CA LEU A 151 -9.73 12.06 -4.64
C LEU A 151 -10.85 11.06 -4.91
N SER A 152 -10.91 10.56 -6.16
CA SER A 152 -11.91 9.57 -6.55
C SER A 152 -11.62 8.18 -5.99
N SER A 153 -10.35 7.86 -5.71
CA SER A 153 -9.89 6.52 -5.30
C SER A 153 -10.00 6.25 -3.82
N SER A 154 -9.75 7.27 -2.99
CA SER A 154 -9.70 7.10 -1.53
C SER A 154 -10.15 8.36 -0.80
N LYS A 155 -10.74 8.16 0.38
CA LYS A 155 -11.12 9.24 1.28
C LYS A 155 -10.45 9.05 2.61
N VAL A 156 -9.65 10.05 3.01
CA VAL A 156 -9.02 10.08 4.33
C VAL A 156 -9.87 10.96 5.22
N GLY A 157 -10.41 10.39 6.29
CA GLY A 157 -11.19 11.12 7.30
C GLY A 157 -10.48 11.11 8.65
N GLY A 158 -10.74 12.13 9.48
CA GLY A 158 -10.25 12.18 10.85
C GLY A 158 -10.77 11.03 11.72
N ALA A 159 -10.27 10.93 12.94
CA ALA A 159 -10.75 9.96 13.92
C ALA A 159 -12.24 10.13 14.18
N LYS A 160 -12.97 9.02 14.34
CA LYS A 160 -14.44 9.03 14.59
C LYS A 160 -14.85 9.77 15.87
N ARG A 161 -13.96 9.80 16.85
CA ARG A 161 -14.17 10.46 18.15
C ARG A 161 -12.98 11.36 18.42
N THR A 162 -13.27 12.58 18.80
CA THR A 162 -12.29 13.58 19.25
C THR A 162 -12.70 14.04 20.63
N LEU A 163 -11.79 14.03 21.57
CA LEU A 163 -11.96 14.66 22.87
C LEU A 163 -11.54 16.13 22.73
N LYS A 164 -12.45 17.04 23.01
CA LYS A 164 -12.17 18.48 23.03
C LYS A 164 -11.88 18.90 24.46
N LEU A 165 -10.67 19.39 24.73
CA LEU A 165 -10.28 20.02 25.99
C LEU A 165 -9.88 21.47 25.68
N GLY A 166 -10.80 22.41 25.80
CA GLY A 166 -10.57 23.81 25.43
C GLY A 166 -10.20 23.93 23.94
N SER A 167 -9.02 24.47 23.64
CA SER A 167 -8.48 24.59 22.27
C SER A 167 -7.82 23.30 21.73
N LEU A 168 -7.59 22.30 22.60
CA LEU A 168 -6.94 21.07 22.24
C LEU A 168 -7.97 20.03 21.75
N GLN A 169 -7.72 19.46 20.56
CA GLN A 169 -8.51 18.35 20.01
C GLN A 169 -7.67 17.08 19.98
N ILE A 170 -7.98 16.13 20.87
CA ILE A 170 -7.27 14.85 20.95
C ILE A 170 -8.08 13.80 20.17
N PRO A 171 -7.55 13.25 19.07
CA PRO A 171 -8.24 12.20 18.31
C PRO A 171 -8.27 10.91 19.13
N LEU A 172 -9.47 10.40 19.44
CA LEU A 172 -9.67 9.11 20.08
C LEU A 172 -9.89 8.04 19.02
N GLY A 173 -8.78 7.47 18.48
CA GLY A 173 -8.80 6.41 17.52
C GLY A 173 -8.02 6.70 16.25
N LYS A 174 -7.93 5.69 15.37
CA LYS A 174 -7.20 5.79 14.10
C LYS A 174 -8.01 6.59 13.07
N PRO A 175 -7.35 7.37 12.19
CA PRO A 175 -8.00 8.00 11.05
C PRO A 175 -8.66 6.92 10.18
N ARG A 176 -9.79 7.26 9.58
CA ARG A 176 -10.54 6.35 8.72
C ARG A 176 -10.11 6.58 7.28
N ILE A 177 -9.48 5.58 6.70
CA ILE A 177 -9.15 5.58 5.28
C ILE A 177 -10.16 4.66 4.59
N ALA A 178 -10.93 5.18 3.64
CA ALA A 178 -11.89 4.43 2.86
C ALA A 178 -11.44 4.33 1.41
N PHE A 179 -11.49 3.14 0.85
CA PHE A 179 -11.30 2.91 -0.57
C PHE A 179 -12.63 3.12 -1.29
N LEU A 180 -12.66 3.98 -2.31
CA LEU A 180 -13.89 4.41 -2.96
C LEU A 180 -14.21 3.64 -4.24
N ARG A 181 -13.23 2.97 -4.87
CA ARG A 181 -13.48 2.08 -5.98
C ARG A 181 -14.42 0.95 -5.54
N ARG A 182 -15.46 0.77 -6.29
CA ARG A 182 -16.41 -0.33 -6.12
C ARG A 182 -15.94 -1.54 -6.94
N SER A 183 -16.59 -2.67 -6.77
CA SER A 183 -16.26 -3.97 -7.37
C SER A 183 -14.98 -4.58 -6.77
N GLN A 184 -14.89 -5.89 -6.82
CA GLN A 184 -13.71 -6.63 -6.34
C GLN A 184 -12.65 -6.68 -7.43
N SER A 185 -11.38 -6.60 -7.02
CA SER A 185 -10.26 -6.84 -7.91
C SER A 185 -10.12 -8.33 -8.24
N PHE A 186 -9.60 -8.65 -9.43
CA PHE A 186 -9.41 -10.04 -9.84
C PHE A 186 -8.42 -10.78 -8.92
N TRP A 187 -7.39 -10.12 -8.41
CA TRP A 187 -6.45 -10.75 -7.46
C TRP A 187 -7.08 -11.07 -6.12
N LYS A 188 -8.10 -10.32 -5.70
CA LYS A 188 -8.89 -10.67 -4.51
C LYS A 188 -9.74 -11.91 -4.78
N ILE A 189 -10.39 -11.99 -5.94
CA ILE A 189 -11.16 -13.18 -6.37
C ILE A 189 -10.24 -14.40 -6.41
N LEU A 190 -9.05 -14.28 -7.04
CA LEU A 190 -8.05 -15.34 -7.06
C LEU A 190 -7.62 -15.74 -5.65
N GLY A 191 -7.41 -14.77 -4.77
CA GLY A 191 -7.06 -14.99 -3.38
C GLY A 191 -8.14 -15.74 -2.58
N ASP A 192 -9.40 -15.45 -2.82
CA ASP A 192 -10.54 -16.15 -2.22
C ASP A 192 -10.58 -17.63 -2.66
N HIS A 193 -10.07 -17.93 -3.86
CA HIS A 193 -9.87 -19.29 -4.39
C HIS A 193 -8.51 -19.91 -4.02
N GLY A 194 -7.72 -19.28 -3.16
CA GLY A 194 -6.45 -19.83 -2.67
C GLY A 194 -5.23 -19.57 -3.57
N ILE A 195 -5.39 -18.83 -4.67
CA ILE A 195 -4.30 -18.45 -5.57
C ILE A 195 -3.58 -17.23 -4.99
N PHE A 196 -2.28 -17.35 -4.79
CA PHE A 196 -1.45 -16.27 -4.28
C PHE A 196 -1.06 -15.32 -5.41
N SER A 197 -1.24 -14.02 -5.20
CA SER A 197 -0.92 -12.99 -6.18
C SER A 197 0.05 -11.95 -5.63
N HIS A 198 1.04 -11.56 -6.43
CA HIS A 198 1.86 -10.39 -6.19
C HIS A 198 1.35 -9.24 -7.05
N VAL A 199 0.96 -8.16 -6.42
CA VAL A 199 0.46 -6.94 -7.08
C VAL A 199 1.43 -5.81 -6.78
N LEU A 200 2.20 -5.40 -7.78
CA LEU A 200 3.27 -4.43 -7.61
C LEU A 200 2.97 -3.17 -8.41
N ARG A 201 2.82 -2.05 -7.71
CA ARG A 201 2.68 -0.71 -8.26
C ARG A 201 1.53 -0.54 -9.26
N VAL A 202 0.47 -1.35 -9.13
CA VAL A 202 -0.75 -1.13 -9.92
C VAL A 202 -1.43 0.15 -9.42
N PRO A 203 -1.77 1.08 -10.31
CA PRO A 203 -2.43 2.32 -9.95
C PRO A 203 -3.78 2.10 -9.26
N ILE A 204 -4.21 3.08 -8.45
CA ILE A 204 -5.52 3.07 -7.77
C ILE A 204 -5.73 1.83 -6.89
N THR A 205 -4.72 1.49 -6.11
CA THR A 205 -4.77 0.35 -5.16
C THR A 205 -4.58 0.77 -3.70
N PHE A 206 -4.59 2.08 -3.40
CA PHE A 206 -4.54 2.59 -2.03
C PHE A 206 -5.94 2.98 -1.53
N PRO A 207 -6.31 2.63 -0.27
CA PRO A 207 -5.62 1.76 0.68
C PRO A 207 -5.60 0.29 0.21
N PRO A 208 -4.52 -0.46 0.53
CA PRO A 208 -4.37 -1.83 0.08
C PRO A 208 -5.49 -2.72 0.63
N GLU A 209 -6.13 -3.49 -0.24
CA GLU A 209 -7.15 -4.45 0.13
C GLU A 209 -6.54 -5.74 0.70
N LYS A 210 -7.27 -6.40 1.58
CA LYS A 210 -6.83 -7.68 2.16
C LYS A 210 -7.20 -8.83 1.22
N PHE A 211 -6.21 -9.62 0.80
CA PHE A 211 -6.38 -10.83 0.00
C PHE A 211 -5.23 -11.81 0.27
N ASN A 212 -5.25 -12.98 -0.38
CA ASN A 212 -4.16 -13.95 -0.30
C ASN A 212 -3.03 -13.56 -1.26
N GLY A 213 -2.16 -12.65 -0.83
CA GLY A 213 -1.11 -12.12 -1.69
C GLY A 213 -0.30 -11.03 -1.02
N ALA A 214 0.54 -10.37 -1.81
CA ALA A 214 1.28 -9.18 -1.43
C ALA A 214 0.92 -8.04 -2.39
N LEU A 215 0.67 -6.85 -1.85
CA LEU A 215 0.32 -5.67 -2.62
C LEU A 215 1.17 -4.49 -2.19
N LEU A 216 1.84 -3.88 -3.17
CA LEU A 216 2.48 -2.58 -3.06
C LEU A 216 1.67 -1.58 -3.90
N SER A 217 0.97 -0.68 -3.22
CA SER A 217 0.17 0.36 -3.88
C SER A 217 1.04 1.37 -4.62
N ALA A 218 0.49 1.94 -5.68
CA ALA A 218 1.08 3.08 -6.37
C ALA A 218 -0.02 4.04 -6.83
N MET A 219 0.38 5.23 -7.22
CA MET A 219 -0.46 6.33 -7.69
C MET A 219 -1.57 6.68 -6.67
N CYS A 220 -1.63 7.90 -6.25
CA CYS A 220 -2.55 8.38 -5.20
C CYS A 220 -2.35 7.72 -3.82
N ALA A 221 -1.20 7.06 -3.58
CA ALA A 221 -0.81 6.63 -2.26
C ALA A 221 -0.14 7.80 -1.51
N PRO A 222 -0.39 8.00 -0.21
CA PRO A 222 0.34 8.97 0.58
C PRO A 222 1.83 8.61 0.62
N ASP A 223 2.69 9.61 0.58
CA ASP A 223 4.11 9.44 0.82
C ASP A 223 4.44 9.34 2.32
N LEU A 224 5.72 9.22 2.66
CA LEU A 224 6.17 9.17 4.06
C LEU A 224 5.88 10.46 4.85
N TRP A 225 5.67 11.58 4.16
CA TRP A 225 5.29 12.86 4.74
C TRP A 225 3.78 12.98 4.94
N GLY A 226 2.99 12.00 4.45
CA GLY A 226 1.54 12.02 4.49
C GLY A 226 0.90 12.90 3.42
N THR A 227 1.69 13.38 2.46
CA THR A 227 1.20 14.15 1.30
C THR A 227 0.90 13.21 0.13
N GLN A 228 0.13 13.68 -0.84
CA GLN A 228 -0.20 12.93 -2.06
C GLN A 228 0.31 13.64 -3.32
N GLY A 229 1.12 14.68 -3.14
CA GLY A 229 1.57 15.57 -4.21
C GLY A 229 3.08 15.67 -4.40
N THR A 230 3.89 14.87 -3.67
CA THR A 230 5.33 14.88 -3.89
C THR A 230 5.70 14.12 -5.16
N PHE A 231 6.55 14.71 -5.98
CA PHE A 231 7.09 14.10 -7.18
C PHE A 231 8.57 14.42 -7.32
N SER A 232 9.29 13.59 -8.06
CA SER A 232 10.68 13.85 -8.45
C SER A 232 10.70 14.26 -9.90
N TYR A 233 11.27 15.42 -10.17
CA TYR A 233 11.44 15.95 -11.51
C TYR A 233 12.87 15.72 -12.00
N PHE A 234 13.01 15.02 -13.10
CA PHE A 234 14.31 14.73 -13.72
C PHE A 234 14.37 15.47 -15.06
N THR A 235 15.33 16.36 -15.21
CA THR A 235 15.56 17.11 -16.44
C THR A 235 17.04 17.18 -16.78
N SER A 236 17.36 17.20 -18.06
CA SER A 236 18.69 17.51 -18.55
C SER A 236 18.93 19.03 -18.66
N GLU A 237 17.90 19.86 -18.51
CA GLU A 237 18.03 21.30 -18.50
C GLU A 237 18.59 21.81 -17.19
N THR A 238 19.69 22.53 -17.22
CA THR A 238 20.27 23.20 -16.07
C THR A 238 19.48 24.47 -15.76
N ALA A 239 18.91 24.54 -14.55
CA ALA A 239 18.21 25.69 -13.98
C ALA A 239 16.78 25.97 -14.50
N VAL A 240 15.87 25.04 -14.22
CA VAL A 240 14.46 25.43 -14.08
C VAL A 240 14.22 25.73 -12.58
N ASP A 241 14.01 27.03 -12.29
CA ASP A 241 13.61 27.48 -10.98
C ASP A 241 12.17 26.96 -10.73
N PRO A 242 11.94 26.00 -9.81
CA PRO A 242 10.61 25.39 -9.59
C PRO A 242 9.57 26.39 -9.03
N LEU A 243 9.98 27.62 -8.72
CA LEU A 243 9.10 28.68 -8.23
C LEU A 243 8.67 29.69 -9.32
N LYS A 244 9.08 29.49 -10.59
CA LYS A 244 8.73 30.39 -11.71
C LYS A 244 7.77 29.78 -12.75
N THR A 245 7.17 28.62 -12.46
CA THR A 245 6.10 28.07 -13.29
C THR A 245 4.76 28.07 -12.56
#